data_3813a44835b537de1c8a8ffacc8169e2
#
_entry.id   3813a44835b537de1c8a8ffacc8169e2
#
_cell.length_a   1.000
_cell.length_b   1.000
_cell.length_c   1.000
_cell.angle_alpha   90.00
_cell.angle_beta   90.00
_cell.angle_gamma   90.00
#
_symmetry.space_group_name_H-M   'P 1'
#
loop_
_entity.id
_entity.type
_entity.pdbx_description
1 polymer ?
#
loop_
_entity_poly.entity_id
_entity_poly.type
_entity_poly.pdbx_seq_one_letter_code
_entity_poly.pdbx_strand_id
1 'polypeptide(L)'
;MAQKTILNNSSTDPNKILPMAYKWARQHYLDGVANNWTPNEVSMQKDIETWKAPGGLSDDERRLIMWNMGFFSTAESLTANNIVLAIYKHITNPECRQYLLRQGYEEAIHTDTFIYCCDSLGLDPDEVYNMYNTIPSIKEKDDFVIEMTKSIFDDNFKTEGTENIQKFVHDLVGY
;
A
#
# COMPACT_ATOMS: atom_id res chain seq x y z
N MET A 1 -28.68 -1.11 21.61
CA MET A 1 -27.29 -1.48 21.25
C MET A 1 -26.61 -0.25 20.71
N ALA A 2 -25.40 0.09 21.17
CA ALA A 2 -24.66 1.21 20.57
C ALA A 2 -24.43 0.93 19.08
N GLN A 3 -24.61 1.95 18.25
CA GLN A 3 -24.38 1.85 16.81
C GLN A 3 -22.87 1.66 16.59
N LYS A 4 -22.48 0.64 15.82
CA LYS A 4 -21.09 0.46 15.39
C LYS A 4 -20.70 1.59 14.47
N THR A 5 -19.53 2.18 14.70
CA THR A 5 -18.93 3.23 13.89
C THR A 5 -17.61 2.73 13.31
N ILE A 6 -17.10 3.39 12.28
CA ILE A 6 -15.77 3.06 11.70
C ILE A 6 -14.67 3.44 12.69
N LEU A 7 -14.76 4.66 13.22
CA LEU A 7 -13.84 5.24 14.21
C LEU A 7 -14.53 5.29 15.58
N ASN A 8 -13.73 5.35 16.64
CA ASN A 8 -14.21 5.62 18.00
C ASN A 8 -15.35 4.70 18.46
N ASN A 9 -15.32 3.45 18.03
CA ASN A 9 -16.34 2.50 18.43
C ASN A 9 -16.21 2.21 19.94
N SER A 10 -17.23 2.55 20.69
CA SER A 10 -17.31 2.30 22.14
C SER A 10 -17.62 0.83 22.49
N SER A 11 -17.70 -0.06 21.52
CA SER A 11 -17.91 -1.48 21.77
C SER A 11 -16.81 -2.03 22.66
N THR A 12 -17.20 -2.62 23.79
CA THR A 12 -16.28 -3.35 24.68
C THR A 12 -15.83 -4.69 24.09
N ASP A 13 -16.42 -5.09 22.96
CA ASP A 13 -16.08 -6.31 22.24
C ASP A 13 -15.60 -5.99 20.81
N PRO A 14 -14.30 -5.65 20.63
CA PRO A 14 -13.75 -5.30 19.32
C PRO A 14 -13.75 -6.50 18.34
N ASN A 15 -13.94 -7.72 18.84
CA ASN A 15 -13.95 -8.93 18.02
C ASN A 15 -15.33 -9.32 17.53
N LYS A 16 -16.38 -8.64 17.99
CA LYS A 16 -17.76 -8.96 17.61
C LYS A 16 -18.09 -8.44 16.21
N ILE A 17 -17.92 -9.28 15.22
CA ILE A 17 -18.22 -8.96 13.81
C ILE A 17 -19.75 -8.91 13.57
N LEU A 18 -20.50 -9.84 14.13
CA LEU A 18 -21.96 -9.93 13.91
C LEU A 18 -22.77 -9.20 14.98
N PRO A 19 -23.88 -8.53 14.61
CA PRO A 19 -24.30 -8.23 13.25
C PRO A 19 -23.39 -7.18 12.58
N MET A 20 -23.17 -7.33 11.27
CA MET A 20 -22.34 -6.41 10.48
C MET A 20 -23.02 -5.07 10.28
N ALA A 21 -22.29 -3.97 10.49
CA ALA A 21 -22.72 -2.62 10.19
C ALA A 21 -22.31 -2.17 8.77
N TYR A 22 -21.11 -2.58 8.34
CA TYR A 22 -20.51 -2.14 7.06
C TYR A 22 -20.29 -3.34 6.12
N LYS A 23 -21.39 -3.84 5.57
CA LYS A 23 -21.38 -4.98 4.64
C LYS A 23 -20.49 -4.77 3.41
N TRP A 24 -20.36 -3.52 2.95
CA TRP A 24 -19.48 -3.15 1.84
C TRP A 24 -18.03 -3.50 2.14
N ALA A 25 -17.54 -3.24 3.35
CA ALA A 25 -16.17 -3.59 3.73
C ALA A 25 -15.93 -5.11 3.69
N ARG A 26 -16.92 -5.88 4.17
CA ARG A 26 -16.89 -7.34 4.04
C ARG A 26 -16.89 -7.79 2.59
N GLN A 27 -17.69 -7.13 1.72
CA GLN A 27 -17.71 -7.46 0.30
C GLN A 27 -16.35 -7.20 -0.35
N HIS A 28 -15.74 -6.04 -0.15
CA HIS A 28 -14.39 -5.75 -0.66
C HIS A 28 -13.33 -6.75 -0.18
N TYR A 29 -13.41 -7.19 1.09
CA TYR A 29 -12.56 -8.28 1.56
C TYR A 29 -12.76 -9.56 0.74
N LEU A 30 -14.01 -9.96 0.50
CA LEU A 30 -14.31 -11.17 -0.28
C LEU A 30 -13.87 -11.06 -1.74
N ASP A 31 -14.05 -9.89 -2.34
CA ASP A 31 -13.59 -9.60 -3.70
C ASP A 31 -12.07 -9.71 -3.79
N GLY A 32 -11.34 -9.17 -2.82
CA GLY A 32 -9.89 -9.32 -2.73
C GLY A 32 -9.45 -10.78 -2.57
N VAL A 33 -10.17 -11.57 -1.79
CA VAL A 33 -9.89 -13.01 -1.65
C VAL A 33 -10.16 -13.76 -2.96
N ALA A 34 -11.26 -13.44 -3.64
CA ALA A 34 -11.64 -14.08 -4.91
C ALA A 34 -10.67 -13.74 -6.06
N ASN A 35 -10.07 -12.57 -6.02
CA ASN A 35 -9.09 -12.10 -7.01
C ASN A 35 -7.63 -12.25 -6.53
N ASN A 36 -7.38 -13.13 -5.58
CA ASN A 36 -6.00 -13.36 -5.11
C ASN A 36 -5.11 -13.86 -6.24
N TRP A 37 -3.90 -13.35 -6.28
CA TRP A 37 -2.90 -13.67 -7.29
C TRP A 37 -1.50 -13.73 -6.68
N THR A 38 -0.54 -14.22 -7.43
CA THR A 38 0.88 -14.21 -7.07
C THR A 38 1.74 -13.80 -8.28
N PRO A 39 2.92 -13.20 -8.07
CA PRO A 39 3.78 -12.76 -9.17
C PRO A 39 4.13 -13.89 -10.15
N ASN A 40 4.31 -15.11 -9.64
CA ASN A 40 4.69 -16.28 -10.45
C ASN A 40 3.61 -16.75 -11.46
N GLU A 41 2.40 -16.20 -11.38
CA GLU A 41 1.35 -16.48 -12.36
C GLU A 41 1.59 -15.74 -13.70
N VAL A 42 2.46 -14.71 -13.68
CA VAL A 42 2.84 -13.92 -14.86
C VAL A 42 4.26 -14.28 -15.29
N SER A 43 4.38 -14.83 -16.50
CA SER A 43 5.69 -15.18 -17.05
C SER A 43 6.45 -13.96 -17.55
N MET A 44 7.66 -13.74 -17.03
CA MET A 44 8.58 -12.68 -17.48
C MET A 44 9.46 -13.11 -18.68
N GLN A 45 9.24 -14.26 -19.28
CA GLN A 45 10.15 -14.78 -20.31
C GLN A 45 10.34 -13.83 -21.49
N LYS A 46 9.24 -13.30 -22.03
CA LYS A 46 9.30 -12.34 -23.16
C LYS A 46 9.92 -11.01 -22.78
N ASP A 47 9.67 -10.57 -21.55
CA ASP A 47 10.24 -9.34 -21.01
C ASP A 47 11.75 -9.48 -20.87
N ILE A 48 12.24 -10.61 -20.37
CA ILE A 48 13.66 -10.94 -20.26
C ILE A 48 14.31 -10.99 -21.66
N GLU A 49 13.69 -11.61 -22.63
CA GLU A 49 14.17 -11.66 -24.02
C GLU A 49 14.29 -10.27 -24.59
N THR A 50 13.26 -9.43 -24.46
CA THR A 50 13.25 -8.03 -24.95
C THR A 50 14.29 -7.19 -24.20
N TRP A 51 14.39 -7.35 -22.87
CA TRP A 51 15.36 -6.64 -22.04
C TRP A 51 16.80 -6.92 -22.44
N LYS A 52 17.11 -8.17 -22.80
CA LYS A 52 18.47 -8.63 -23.16
C LYS A 52 18.80 -8.44 -24.65
N ALA A 53 17.79 -8.30 -25.51
CA ALA A 53 18.01 -8.21 -26.96
C ALA A 53 18.74 -6.90 -27.32
N PRO A 54 19.77 -6.96 -28.18
CA PRO A 54 20.36 -5.75 -28.76
C PRO A 54 19.30 -4.98 -29.54
N GLY A 55 19.02 -3.73 -29.15
CA GLY A 55 17.97 -2.90 -29.76
C GLY A 55 16.54 -3.30 -29.41
N GLY A 56 16.34 -4.19 -28.44
CA GLY A 56 15.02 -4.58 -27.94
C GLY A 56 14.28 -3.42 -27.27
N LEU A 57 15.00 -2.61 -26.49
CA LEU A 57 14.52 -1.38 -25.86
C LEU A 57 15.55 -0.27 -26.08
N SER A 58 15.07 0.94 -26.27
CA SER A 58 15.90 2.16 -26.25
C SER A 58 16.36 2.48 -24.81
N ASP A 59 17.36 3.34 -24.68
CA ASP A 59 17.84 3.81 -23.38
C ASP A 59 16.75 4.54 -22.58
N ASP A 60 15.88 5.28 -23.27
CA ASP A 60 14.76 5.99 -22.65
C ASP A 60 13.69 5.04 -22.11
N GLU A 61 13.35 3.98 -22.84
CA GLU A 61 12.42 2.95 -22.40
C GLU A 61 12.98 2.18 -21.19
N ARG A 62 14.27 1.83 -21.23
CA ARG A 62 14.95 1.20 -20.09
C ARG A 62 14.92 2.08 -18.85
N ARG A 63 15.25 3.37 -19.04
CA ARG A 63 15.22 4.36 -17.96
C ARG A 63 13.82 4.50 -17.38
N LEU A 64 12.79 4.55 -18.22
CA LEU A 64 11.39 4.62 -17.77
C LEU A 64 11.00 3.41 -16.92
N ILE A 65 11.35 2.20 -17.36
CA ILE A 65 11.08 0.97 -16.61
C ILE A 65 11.82 1.01 -15.27
N MET A 66 13.13 1.32 -15.29
CA MET A 66 13.95 1.39 -14.07
C MET A 66 13.40 2.39 -13.04
N TRP A 67 13.01 3.57 -13.49
CA TRP A 67 12.47 4.61 -12.59
C TRP A 67 11.10 4.23 -12.01
N ASN A 68 10.25 3.55 -12.80
CA ASN A 68 9.00 2.99 -12.27
C ASN A 68 9.27 1.89 -11.22
N MET A 69 10.21 1.00 -11.49
CA MET A 69 10.63 -0.02 -10.51
C MET A 69 11.11 0.63 -9.21
N GLY A 70 12.01 1.63 -9.32
CA GLY A 70 12.53 2.35 -8.16
C GLY A 70 11.49 3.14 -7.38
N PHE A 71 10.48 3.70 -8.04
CA PHE A 71 9.37 4.38 -7.38
C PHE A 71 8.45 3.40 -6.65
N PHE A 72 7.92 2.42 -7.38
CA PHE A 72 6.93 1.50 -6.80
C PHE A 72 7.50 0.60 -5.71
N SER A 73 8.75 0.15 -5.84
CA SER A 73 9.39 -0.66 -4.80
C SER A 73 9.41 0.01 -3.41
N THR A 74 9.49 1.34 -3.37
CA THR A 74 9.43 2.12 -2.13
C THR A 74 7.99 2.49 -1.77
N ALA A 75 7.19 2.92 -2.76
CA ALA A 75 5.81 3.34 -2.56
C ALA A 75 4.95 2.25 -1.93
N GLU A 76 5.06 0.99 -2.39
CA GLU A 76 4.32 -0.15 -1.83
C GLU A 76 4.67 -0.40 -0.36
N SER A 77 5.94 -0.25 -0.01
CA SER A 77 6.39 -0.37 1.38
C SER A 77 5.84 0.76 2.27
N LEU A 78 5.81 2.00 1.78
CA LEU A 78 5.18 3.13 2.48
C LEU A 78 3.69 2.90 2.66
N THR A 79 3.00 2.45 1.61
CA THR A 79 1.58 2.13 1.64
C THR A 79 1.26 1.05 2.67
N ALA A 80 1.99 -0.05 2.68
CA ALA A 80 1.83 -1.11 3.66
C ALA A 80 2.03 -0.59 5.11
N ASN A 81 3.06 0.22 5.34
CA ASN A 81 3.32 0.82 6.64
C ASN A 81 2.20 1.78 7.06
N ASN A 82 1.70 2.61 6.16
CA ASN A 82 0.57 3.52 6.42
C ASN A 82 -0.69 2.75 6.82
N ILE A 83 -1.01 1.65 6.11
CA ILE A 83 -2.16 0.80 6.46
C ILE A 83 -1.99 0.24 7.86
N VAL A 84 -0.89 -0.44 8.12
CA VAL A 84 -0.72 -1.28 9.33
C VAL A 84 -0.40 -0.43 10.56
N LEU A 85 0.52 0.54 10.44
CA LEU A 85 1.06 1.29 11.57
C LEU A 85 0.28 2.57 11.88
N ALA A 86 -0.37 3.17 10.88
CA ALA A 86 -1.07 4.43 11.03
C ALA A 86 -2.59 4.26 10.98
N ILE A 87 -3.15 3.80 9.87
CA ILE A 87 -4.60 3.78 9.64
C ILE A 87 -5.27 2.73 10.52
N TYR A 88 -4.75 1.52 10.55
CA TYR A 88 -5.37 0.36 11.23
C TYR A 88 -5.64 0.63 12.72
N LYS A 89 -4.74 1.32 13.42
CA LYS A 89 -4.91 1.61 14.85
C LYS A 89 -6.13 2.49 15.16
N HIS A 90 -6.52 3.37 14.22
CA HIS A 90 -7.65 4.27 14.38
C HIS A 90 -8.99 3.66 13.96
N ILE A 91 -8.96 2.69 13.05
CA ILE A 91 -10.16 1.98 12.63
C ILE A 91 -10.56 0.97 13.71
N THR A 92 -11.73 1.18 14.31
CA THR A 92 -12.20 0.32 15.41
C THR A 92 -13.28 -0.66 14.98
N ASN A 93 -13.83 -0.52 13.77
CA ASN A 93 -14.82 -1.42 13.24
C ASN A 93 -14.19 -2.71 12.71
N PRO A 94 -14.65 -3.91 13.14
CA PRO A 94 -14.02 -5.17 12.77
C PRO A 94 -14.14 -5.54 11.30
N GLU A 95 -15.22 -5.20 10.60
CA GLU A 95 -15.39 -5.45 9.17
C GLU A 95 -14.41 -4.61 8.35
N CYS A 96 -14.24 -3.34 8.72
CA CYS A 96 -13.29 -2.44 8.08
C CYS A 96 -11.84 -2.88 8.35
N ARG A 97 -11.53 -3.32 9.58
CA ARG A 97 -10.22 -3.89 9.91
C ARG A 97 -9.91 -5.13 9.09
N GLN A 98 -10.88 -6.01 8.86
CA GLN A 98 -10.71 -7.19 8.03
C GLN A 98 -10.34 -6.80 6.59
N TYR A 99 -10.98 -5.76 6.04
CA TYR A 99 -10.65 -5.25 4.72
C TYR A 99 -9.24 -4.65 4.67
N LEU A 100 -8.86 -3.83 5.65
CA LEU A 100 -7.52 -3.25 5.72
C LEU A 100 -6.41 -4.30 5.81
N LEU A 101 -6.63 -5.40 6.52
CA LEU A 101 -5.68 -6.51 6.56
C LEU A 101 -5.52 -7.18 5.18
N ARG A 102 -6.62 -7.29 4.43
CA ARG A 102 -6.56 -7.80 3.05
C ARG A 102 -5.81 -6.83 2.15
N GLN A 103 -6.04 -5.53 2.28
CA GLN A 103 -5.32 -4.51 1.54
C GLN A 103 -3.82 -4.55 1.89
N GLY A 104 -3.45 -4.61 3.17
CA GLY A 104 -2.04 -4.76 3.57
C GLY A 104 -1.37 -6.02 3.00
N TYR A 105 -2.12 -7.10 2.83
CA TYR A 105 -1.63 -8.30 2.16
C TYR A 105 -1.41 -8.07 0.64
N GLU A 106 -2.28 -7.29 -0.03
CA GLU A 106 -2.04 -6.91 -1.44
C GLU A 106 -0.74 -6.13 -1.61
N GLU A 107 -0.45 -5.18 -0.70
CA GLU A 107 0.80 -4.41 -0.75
C GLU A 107 2.03 -5.31 -0.57
N ALA A 108 1.91 -6.38 0.21
CA ALA A 108 2.97 -7.39 0.32
C ALA A 108 3.16 -8.17 -1.00
N ILE A 109 2.08 -8.51 -1.72
CA ILE A 109 2.17 -9.13 -3.05
C ILE A 109 2.81 -8.16 -4.06
N HIS A 110 2.44 -6.88 -4.02
CA HIS A 110 3.05 -5.85 -4.88
C HIS A 110 4.56 -5.75 -4.63
N THR A 111 4.99 -5.69 -3.38
CA THR A 111 6.41 -5.70 -3.02
C THR A 111 7.14 -6.93 -3.58
N ASP A 112 6.56 -8.12 -3.41
CA ASP A 112 7.11 -9.37 -3.94
C ASP A 112 7.15 -9.37 -5.48
N THR A 113 6.19 -8.69 -6.13
CA THR A 113 6.18 -8.51 -7.59
C THR A 113 7.37 -7.70 -8.07
N PHE A 114 7.74 -6.61 -7.38
CA PHE A 114 8.91 -5.81 -7.77
C PHE A 114 10.22 -6.56 -7.53
N ILE A 115 10.32 -7.36 -6.48
CA ILE A 115 11.43 -8.29 -6.27
C ILE A 115 11.52 -9.29 -7.44
N TYR A 116 10.41 -9.93 -7.80
CA TYR A 116 10.34 -10.86 -8.92
C TYR A 116 10.74 -10.24 -10.25
N CYS A 117 10.30 -9.00 -10.52
CA CYS A 117 10.69 -8.27 -11.74
C CYS A 117 12.19 -7.94 -11.75
N CYS A 118 12.74 -7.42 -10.64
CA CYS A 118 14.16 -7.11 -10.50
C CYS A 118 15.04 -8.34 -10.75
N ASP A 119 14.71 -9.44 -10.09
CA ASP A 119 15.43 -10.72 -10.26
C ASP A 119 15.35 -11.25 -11.68
N SER A 120 14.15 -11.21 -12.29
CA SER A 120 13.91 -11.70 -13.64
C SER A 120 14.69 -10.92 -14.70
N LEU A 121 14.75 -9.60 -14.58
CA LEU A 121 15.47 -8.73 -15.50
C LEU A 121 16.97 -8.65 -15.19
N GLY A 122 17.40 -9.13 -14.03
CA GLY A 122 18.79 -9.07 -13.57
C GLY A 122 19.23 -7.64 -13.26
N LEU A 123 18.33 -6.84 -12.65
CA LEU A 123 18.62 -5.49 -12.20
C LEU A 123 19.43 -5.50 -10.91
N ASP A 124 20.24 -4.46 -10.72
CA ASP A 124 20.93 -4.27 -9.46
C ASP A 124 19.94 -3.79 -8.38
N PRO A 125 19.66 -4.58 -7.34
CA PRO A 125 18.73 -4.19 -6.30
C PRO A 125 19.20 -2.96 -5.52
N ASP A 126 20.51 -2.77 -5.32
CA ASP A 126 21.03 -1.58 -4.63
C ASP A 126 20.78 -0.32 -5.44
N GLU A 127 20.84 -0.39 -6.77
CA GLU A 127 20.48 0.71 -7.65
C GLU A 127 18.96 1.01 -7.59
N VAL A 128 18.13 -0.02 -7.82
CA VAL A 128 16.66 0.13 -7.89
C VAL A 128 16.09 0.63 -6.56
N TYR A 129 16.40 -0.05 -5.46
CA TYR A 129 15.85 0.26 -4.14
C TYR A 129 16.45 1.50 -3.48
N ASN A 130 17.48 2.13 -4.09
CA ASN A 130 18.03 3.40 -3.64
C ASN A 130 17.57 4.61 -4.47
N MET A 131 16.72 4.42 -5.48
CA MET A 131 16.27 5.50 -6.36
C MET A 131 15.49 6.60 -5.63
N TYR A 132 14.80 6.27 -4.54
CA TYR A 132 14.12 7.26 -3.68
C TYR A 132 15.09 8.26 -3.04
N ASN A 133 16.39 7.94 -2.95
CA ASN A 133 17.43 8.86 -2.48
C ASN A 133 18.12 9.60 -3.62
N THR A 134 18.20 8.99 -4.81
CA THR A 134 19.06 9.47 -5.91
C THR A 134 18.29 10.18 -7.02
N ILE A 135 16.99 9.87 -7.19
CA ILE A 135 16.14 10.48 -8.21
C ILE A 135 15.22 11.53 -7.58
N PRO A 136 15.43 12.84 -7.85
CA PRO A 136 14.70 13.92 -7.16
C PRO A 136 13.17 13.79 -7.26
N SER A 137 12.64 13.43 -8.44
CA SER A 137 11.19 13.32 -8.62
C SER A 137 10.56 12.15 -7.85
N ILE A 138 11.31 11.08 -7.60
CA ILE A 138 10.86 9.96 -6.75
C ILE A 138 10.88 10.41 -5.29
N LYS A 139 11.99 11.00 -4.87
CA LYS A 139 12.13 11.52 -3.51
C LYS A 139 11.04 12.52 -3.15
N GLU A 140 10.72 13.48 -4.02
CA GLU A 140 9.67 14.46 -3.78
C GLU A 140 8.30 13.83 -3.56
N LYS A 141 7.97 12.75 -4.29
CA LYS A 141 6.72 12.01 -4.10
C LYS A 141 6.69 11.29 -2.76
N ASP A 142 7.76 10.60 -2.41
CA ASP A 142 7.86 9.87 -1.14
C ASP A 142 7.80 10.84 0.05
N ASP A 143 8.56 11.95 0.00
CA ASP A 143 8.54 13.00 1.02
C ASP A 143 7.13 13.61 1.18
N PHE A 144 6.39 13.79 0.07
CA PHE A 144 5.01 14.27 0.10
C PHE A 144 4.08 13.32 0.86
N VAL A 145 4.12 12.02 0.54
CA VAL A 145 3.28 11.01 1.22
C VAL A 145 3.65 10.91 2.71
N ILE A 146 4.93 10.91 3.04
CA ILE A 146 5.41 10.87 4.43
C ILE A 146 4.90 12.08 5.21
N GLU A 147 5.01 13.30 4.66
CA GLU A 147 4.54 14.51 5.34
C GLU A 147 3.01 14.54 5.48
N MET A 148 2.27 14.12 4.45
CA MET A 148 0.81 14.04 4.48
C MET A 148 0.29 13.10 5.57
N THR A 149 0.98 11.99 5.80
CA THR A 149 0.54 10.96 6.74
C THR A 149 1.17 11.05 8.13
N LYS A 150 2.11 11.97 8.32
CA LYS A 150 2.90 12.12 9.55
C LYS A 150 2.07 12.19 10.82
N SER A 151 0.94 12.90 10.80
CA SER A 151 0.12 13.09 11.99
C SER A 151 -0.56 11.81 12.47
N ILE A 152 -0.98 10.94 11.55
CA ILE A 152 -1.65 9.68 11.92
C ILE A 152 -0.69 8.63 12.46
N PHE A 153 0.62 8.81 12.27
CA PHE A 153 1.65 7.99 12.91
C PHE A 153 1.89 8.37 14.37
N ASP A 154 1.57 9.61 14.78
CA ASP A 154 1.76 10.06 16.16
C ASP A 154 0.90 9.24 17.10
N ASP A 155 1.50 8.66 18.13
CA ASP A 155 0.80 7.84 19.13
C ASP A 155 -0.18 8.65 19.99
N ASN A 156 0.01 9.98 20.06
CA ASN A 156 -0.88 10.89 20.76
C ASN A 156 -2.06 11.35 19.89
N PHE A 157 -2.02 11.11 18.58
CA PHE A 157 -3.12 11.48 17.69
C PHE A 157 -4.38 10.70 18.04
N LYS A 158 -5.49 11.40 18.20
CA LYS A 158 -6.81 10.82 18.48
C LYS A 158 -7.80 11.24 17.41
N THR A 159 -8.70 10.35 17.05
CA THR A 159 -9.80 10.62 16.10
C THR A 159 -11.05 11.16 16.80
N GLU A 160 -10.89 11.86 17.93
CA GLU A 160 -11.98 12.47 18.68
C GLU A 160 -12.19 13.93 18.25
N GLY A 161 -13.46 14.31 18.09
CA GLY A 161 -13.83 15.65 17.63
C GLY A 161 -13.75 15.83 16.11
N THR A 162 -14.48 16.81 15.60
CA THR A 162 -14.66 17.03 14.15
C THR A 162 -13.32 17.37 13.47
N GLU A 163 -12.51 18.22 14.08
CA GLU A 163 -11.23 18.66 13.51
C GLU A 163 -10.25 17.48 13.32
N ASN A 164 -10.12 16.63 14.33
CA ASN A 164 -9.25 15.45 14.25
C ASN A 164 -9.76 14.41 13.27
N ILE A 165 -11.09 14.24 13.16
CA ILE A 165 -11.67 13.36 12.13
C ILE A 165 -11.39 13.91 10.74
N GLN A 166 -11.56 15.22 10.52
CA GLN A 166 -11.24 15.85 9.24
C GLN A 166 -9.76 15.68 8.89
N LYS A 167 -8.87 15.87 9.85
CA LYS A 167 -7.45 15.64 9.64
C LYS A 167 -7.14 14.18 9.31
N PHE A 168 -7.73 13.23 10.03
CA PHE A 168 -7.57 11.80 9.73
C PHE A 168 -8.03 11.47 8.32
N VAL A 169 -9.19 12.00 7.88
CA VAL A 169 -9.71 11.79 6.52
C VAL A 169 -8.81 12.42 5.48
N HIS A 170 -8.27 13.62 5.75
CA HIS A 170 -7.32 14.29 4.86
C HIS A 170 -6.05 13.44 4.68
N ASP A 171 -5.47 12.95 5.77
CA ASP A 171 -4.26 12.14 5.74
C ASP A 171 -4.54 10.76 5.08
N LEU A 172 -5.74 10.20 5.28
CA LEU A 172 -6.20 8.97 4.62
C LEU A 172 -6.37 9.14 3.09
N VAL A 173 -6.78 10.33 2.63
CA VAL A 173 -6.92 10.62 1.18
C VAL A 173 -5.56 10.90 0.53
N GLY A 174 -4.60 11.43 1.28
CA GLY A 174 -3.24 11.68 0.81
C GLY A 174 -2.34 10.45 0.75
N TYR A 175 -2.79 9.42 1.44
CA TYR A 175 -2.17 8.10 1.44
C TYR A 175 -2.59 7.30 0.18
#